data_377f25f7370772156a2be0a6202f7604
#
_entry.id   377f25f7370772156a2be0a6202f7604
#
_cell.length_a   1.000
_cell.length_b   1.000
_cell.length_c   1.000
_cell.angle_alpha   90.00
_cell.angle_beta   90.00
_cell.angle_gamma   90.00
#
_symmetry.space_group_name_H-M   'P 1'
#
loop_
_entity.id
_entity.type
_entity.pdbx_description
1 polymer ?
#
loop_
_entity_poly.entity_id
_entity_poly.type
_entity_poly.pdbx_seq_one_letter_code
_entity_poly.pdbx_strand_id
1 'polypeptide(L)'
;METSELTAAEQRVWRAFAHGTAVDFRAHEDEVTPFGSAWGADRTVRGEVLRALLLSGASADGAIAGLWVMGAHVAGRLDLAHGTVDVPIRLLGCHFARAPDLFGAGLRHVDLSRSHLPGLEAADVRVEGALRLTACHLTGATRLGGAEVTSSLHLDRTTVTGPVCLDGARIGDALVVKGARLSGGDGVALSAANTSVGGGVVGADLDAHGTLLLTGLRVGGTLNLEGAHLARPGGAALAAAVLAVNLDVLCNGLRAEGEVRFTRSRIGGRLSLEGARVTNRGQAAVRLGGAVVGAEVAAADLRTEGQVNLRGATIAGALVLTDARLSHAGGAALLASGCSAAQLWLDGTELVEGHLSLRGAVFTTVHAAPETWPAQVWLDGLTYQALFPRLAPAHRLAPLRRDGDGYVPHSYEQLAAAYLRLGDEAAARTVRLAKQRHHRSTRPRSARIWGYVQDATVGYGFRPLRATGWLCALLLTGVTVFGLHPPRPSKLGEGPDFNPFVYVLDLLLPVVDFGQAKAFQPQGWYQWLSYLLTALGWVLATTVVTGITRTVSRP
;
A
#
# COMPACT_ATOMS: atom_id res chain seq x y z
N MET A 1 -42.49 6.00 45.00
CA MET A 1 -42.54 7.48 44.83
C MET A 1 -43.99 7.84 44.68
N GLU A 2 -44.48 8.68 45.54
CA GLU A 2 -45.89 9.07 45.48
C GLU A 2 -46.12 10.10 44.37
N THR A 3 -47.26 9.97 43.65
CA THR A 3 -47.60 10.87 42.52
C THR A 3 -47.80 12.34 42.95
N SER A 4 -47.98 12.58 44.22
CA SER A 4 -48.08 13.90 44.83
C SER A 4 -46.78 14.71 44.82
N GLU A 5 -45.63 14.07 44.70
CA GLU A 5 -44.31 14.73 44.69
C GLU A 5 -43.81 15.08 43.27
N LEU A 6 -44.62 14.78 42.23
CA LEU A 6 -44.26 15.00 40.83
C LEU A 6 -44.64 16.42 40.37
N THR A 7 -43.71 17.05 39.60
CA THR A 7 -44.02 18.32 38.92
C THR A 7 -45.05 18.09 37.81
N ALA A 8 -45.62 19.15 37.25
CA ALA A 8 -46.58 19.06 36.16
C ALA A 8 -45.96 18.39 34.90
N ALA A 9 -44.69 18.67 34.62
CA ALA A 9 -43.93 18.01 33.53
C ALA A 9 -43.75 16.52 33.80
N GLU A 10 -43.36 16.16 34.99
CA GLU A 10 -43.17 14.77 35.40
C GLU A 10 -44.47 13.97 35.40
N GLN A 11 -45.58 14.57 35.82
CA GLN A 11 -46.92 13.95 35.73
C GLN A 11 -47.33 13.65 34.30
N ARG A 12 -47.03 14.56 33.35
CA ARG A 12 -47.27 14.31 31.91
C ARG A 12 -46.51 13.09 31.43
N VAL A 13 -45.19 13.00 31.74
CA VAL A 13 -44.36 11.88 31.38
C VAL A 13 -44.82 10.59 32.04
N TRP A 14 -45.21 10.65 33.33
CA TRP A 14 -45.70 9.48 34.08
C TRP A 14 -46.95 8.85 33.46
N ARG A 15 -47.93 9.68 33.07
CA ARG A 15 -49.17 9.22 32.43
C ARG A 15 -48.92 8.67 31.03
N ALA A 16 -48.09 9.35 30.28
CA ALA A 16 -47.75 8.95 28.91
C ALA A 16 -46.97 7.63 28.85
N PHE A 17 -46.10 7.38 29.82
CA PHE A 17 -45.26 6.19 29.91
C PHE A 17 -46.07 4.89 29.88
N ALA A 18 -47.13 4.80 30.68
CA ALA A 18 -47.95 3.58 30.78
C ALA A 18 -48.65 3.21 29.46
N HIS A 19 -48.85 4.18 28.55
CA HIS A 19 -49.49 4.00 27.25
C HIS A 19 -48.47 4.03 26.10
N GLY A 20 -47.18 4.25 26.38
CA GLY A 20 -46.13 4.40 25.36
C GLY A 20 -46.32 5.58 24.42
N THR A 21 -47.02 6.62 24.86
CA THR A 21 -47.29 7.83 24.08
C THR A 21 -46.18 8.86 24.22
N ALA A 22 -45.99 9.67 23.16
CA ALA A 22 -44.95 10.69 23.16
C ALA A 22 -45.36 11.93 23.99
N VAL A 23 -44.39 12.47 24.71
CA VAL A 23 -44.50 13.80 25.37
C VAL A 23 -43.52 14.74 24.69
N ASP A 24 -44.04 15.74 24.01
CA ASP A 24 -43.26 16.78 23.38
C ASP A 24 -43.30 18.07 24.20
N PHE A 25 -42.11 18.53 24.61
CA PHE A 25 -41.92 19.78 25.32
C PHE A 25 -41.33 20.88 24.42
N ARG A 26 -41.00 20.57 23.18
CA ARG A 26 -40.42 21.53 22.25
C ARG A 26 -41.45 22.61 21.86
N ALA A 27 -40.96 23.84 21.72
CA ALA A 27 -41.77 24.93 21.19
C ALA A 27 -41.95 24.83 19.68
N HIS A 28 -40.91 24.27 18.97
CA HIS A 28 -40.89 24.07 17.52
C HIS A 28 -40.12 22.76 17.20
N GLU A 29 -40.40 22.13 16.06
CA GLU A 29 -39.73 20.88 15.66
C GLU A 29 -38.20 21.02 15.51
N ASP A 30 -37.73 22.20 15.11
CA ASP A 30 -36.30 22.50 14.87
C ASP A 30 -35.60 23.14 16.08
N GLU A 31 -36.17 23.06 17.28
CA GLU A 31 -35.57 23.66 18.47
C GLU A 31 -34.16 23.08 18.74
N VAL A 32 -33.17 23.97 18.85
CA VAL A 32 -31.77 23.60 19.03
C VAL A 32 -31.45 23.30 20.49
N THR A 33 -31.03 22.12 20.80
CA THR A 33 -30.78 21.55 22.13
C THR A 33 -29.64 22.19 22.95
N PRO A 34 -28.59 22.83 22.39
CA PRO A 34 -27.44 23.32 23.17
C PRO A 34 -27.85 24.29 24.32
N PHE A 35 -28.97 24.95 24.18
CA PHE A 35 -29.47 25.93 25.19
C PHE A 35 -30.43 25.35 26.21
N GLY A 36 -30.64 24.03 26.20
CA GLY A 36 -31.61 23.36 27.10
C GLY A 36 -31.33 23.49 28.60
N SER A 37 -30.13 23.91 29.00
CA SER A 37 -29.80 24.22 30.39
C SER A 37 -30.58 25.43 30.94
N ALA A 38 -31.10 26.29 30.08
CA ALA A 38 -31.91 27.47 30.43
C ALA A 38 -33.43 27.19 30.40
N TRP A 39 -33.85 25.96 30.08
CA TRP A 39 -35.27 25.59 30.05
C TRP A 39 -35.88 25.59 31.43
N GLY A 40 -37.12 26.07 31.56
CA GLY A 40 -37.83 26.24 32.82
C GLY A 40 -38.34 24.94 33.46
N ALA A 41 -38.97 25.07 34.60
CA ALA A 41 -39.53 23.95 35.36
C ALA A 41 -40.64 23.18 34.59
N ASP A 42 -41.28 23.84 33.64
CA ASP A 42 -42.32 23.28 32.76
C ASP A 42 -41.84 22.20 31.81
N ARG A 43 -40.53 22.14 31.58
CA ARG A 43 -39.82 21.16 30.72
C ARG A 43 -38.82 20.30 31.48
N THR A 44 -38.69 20.51 32.79
CA THR A 44 -37.70 19.82 33.61
C THR A 44 -38.28 18.53 34.17
N VAL A 45 -37.56 17.43 33.96
CA VAL A 45 -37.87 16.09 34.47
C VAL A 45 -36.65 15.55 35.20
N ARG A 46 -36.82 15.14 36.46
CA ARG A 46 -35.71 14.57 37.24
C ARG A 46 -35.33 13.19 36.74
N GLY A 47 -33.99 12.91 36.67
CA GLY A 47 -33.47 11.60 36.30
C GLY A 47 -33.96 10.45 37.18
N GLU A 48 -34.17 10.75 38.50
CA GLU A 48 -34.72 9.78 39.45
C GLU A 48 -36.16 9.36 39.10
N VAL A 49 -36.99 10.30 38.61
CA VAL A 49 -38.35 10.01 38.15
C VAL A 49 -38.33 9.12 36.92
N LEU A 50 -37.48 9.42 35.95
CA LEU A 50 -37.29 8.57 34.76
C LEU A 50 -36.79 7.17 35.14
N ARG A 51 -35.84 7.08 36.09
CA ARG A 51 -35.37 5.81 36.64
C ARG A 51 -36.51 5.00 37.27
N ALA A 52 -37.30 5.62 38.12
CA ALA A 52 -38.42 4.93 38.79
C ALA A 52 -39.44 4.40 37.78
N LEU A 53 -39.77 5.17 36.72
CA LEU A 53 -40.63 4.71 35.64
C LEU A 53 -40.07 3.51 34.90
N LEU A 54 -38.80 3.61 34.45
CA LEU A 54 -38.15 2.61 33.66
C LEU A 54 -37.96 1.28 34.39
N LEU A 55 -37.64 1.33 35.70
CA LEU A 55 -37.46 0.12 36.51
C LEU A 55 -38.79 -0.50 36.97
N SER A 56 -39.89 0.31 37.06
CA SER A 56 -41.20 -0.22 37.40
C SER A 56 -41.84 -1.03 36.29
N GLY A 57 -41.55 -0.69 35.02
CA GLY A 57 -42.12 -1.35 33.85
C GLY A 57 -43.65 -1.33 33.75
N ALA A 58 -44.32 -0.55 34.58
CA ALA A 58 -45.77 -0.59 34.69
C ALA A 58 -46.47 -0.11 33.41
N SER A 59 -47.28 -0.97 32.79
CA SER A 59 -48.13 -0.64 31.65
C SER A 59 -49.57 -0.51 32.08
N ALA A 60 -50.38 0.26 31.34
CA ALA A 60 -51.84 0.25 31.48
C ALA A 60 -52.41 -0.98 30.77
N ASP A 61 -53.60 -1.42 31.19
CA ASP A 61 -54.27 -2.59 30.61
C ASP A 61 -54.40 -2.44 29.08
N GLY A 62 -53.84 -3.42 28.36
CA GLY A 62 -53.84 -3.46 26.88
C GLY A 62 -52.91 -2.49 26.17
N ALA A 63 -52.08 -1.73 26.91
CA ALA A 63 -51.06 -0.82 26.33
C ALA A 63 -49.65 -1.36 26.48
N ILE A 64 -48.74 -0.91 25.62
CA ILE A 64 -47.32 -1.18 25.72
C ILE A 64 -46.63 0.03 26.33
N ALA A 65 -46.06 -0.13 27.53
CA ALA A 65 -45.31 0.93 28.17
C ALA A 65 -44.06 1.31 27.38
N GLY A 66 -43.66 2.58 27.41
CA GLY A 66 -42.46 3.08 26.79
C GLY A 66 -42.15 4.51 27.16
N LEU A 67 -40.91 4.85 27.32
CA LEU A 67 -40.47 6.21 27.57
C LEU A 67 -40.20 6.94 26.26
N TRP A 68 -41.07 7.89 25.91
CA TRP A 68 -40.90 8.72 24.73
C TRP A 68 -41.04 10.19 25.06
N VAL A 69 -39.93 10.89 25.22
CA VAL A 69 -39.89 12.30 25.62
C VAL A 69 -39.03 13.10 24.65
N MET A 70 -39.51 14.25 24.26
CA MET A 70 -38.81 15.17 23.37
C MET A 70 -38.65 16.55 24.02
N GLY A 71 -37.45 17.14 23.89
CA GLY A 71 -37.17 18.52 24.31
C GLY A 71 -37.26 18.77 25.82
N ALA A 72 -36.91 17.78 26.63
CA ALA A 72 -36.88 17.91 28.08
C ALA A 72 -35.49 18.25 28.63
N HIS A 73 -35.45 18.98 29.73
CA HIS A 73 -34.27 19.10 30.57
C HIS A 73 -34.27 17.98 31.62
N VAL A 74 -33.33 17.06 31.51
CA VAL A 74 -33.17 15.96 32.47
C VAL A 74 -32.29 16.43 33.62
N ALA A 75 -32.92 16.84 34.70
CA ALA A 75 -32.26 17.33 35.92
C ALA A 75 -31.70 16.17 36.73
N GLY A 76 -30.48 16.34 37.24
CA GLY A 76 -29.80 15.28 37.97
C GLY A 76 -29.23 14.22 37.03
N ARG A 77 -28.95 13.03 37.54
CA ARG A 77 -28.39 11.90 36.79
C ARG A 77 -29.47 10.86 36.48
N LEU A 78 -29.57 10.45 35.23
CA LEU A 78 -30.33 9.24 34.91
C LEU A 78 -29.43 8.05 35.17
N ASP A 79 -29.64 7.36 36.27
CA ASP A 79 -28.84 6.23 36.73
C ASP A 79 -29.64 4.92 36.52
N LEU A 80 -29.21 4.14 35.52
CA LEU A 80 -29.76 2.81 35.23
C LEU A 80 -28.68 1.71 35.41
N ALA A 81 -27.58 2.05 36.11
CA ALA A 81 -26.49 1.10 36.30
C ALA A 81 -26.98 -0.23 36.88
N HIS A 82 -26.56 -1.33 36.24
CA HIS A 82 -26.98 -2.71 36.58
C HIS A 82 -28.49 -2.98 36.54
N GLY A 83 -29.31 -2.03 36.09
CA GLY A 83 -30.76 -2.19 35.96
C GLY A 83 -31.14 -2.94 34.68
N THR A 84 -32.33 -3.57 34.69
CA THR A 84 -32.93 -4.15 33.49
C THR A 84 -34.17 -3.35 33.11
N VAL A 85 -34.26 -2.94 31.84
CA VAL A 85 -35.37 -2.14 31.30
C VAL A 85 -35.90 -2.80 30.03
N ASP A 86 -37.07 -3.39 30.12
CA ASP A 86 -37.69 -4.15 29.01
C ASP A 86 -38.54 -3.28 28.07
N VAL A 87 -38.59 -1.98 28.31
CA VAL A 87 -39.35 -1.02 27.50
C VAL A 87 -38.41 -0.14 26.67
N PRO A 88 -38.83 0.34 25.48
CA PRO A 88 -38.01 1.22 24.68
C PRO A 88 -37.83 2.60 25.35
N ILE A 89 -36.62 3.13 25.27
CA ILE A 89 -36.24 4.45 25.77
C ILE A 89 -36.02 5.39 24.58
N ARG A 90 -36.77 6.46 24.49
CA ARG A 90 -36.61 7.53 23.49
C ARG A 90 -36.57 8.88 24.16
N LEU A 91 -35.37 9.47 24.28
CA LEU A 91 -35.15 10.79 24.86
C LEU A 91 -34.52 11.68 23.80
N LEU A 92 -35.38 12.25 22.93
CA LEU A 92 -34.97 12.95 21.73
C LEU A 92 -34.82 14.44 21.94
N GLY A 93 -33.72 15.03 21.50
CA GLY A 93 -33.52 16.48 21.67
C GLY A 93 -33.54 16.93 23.11
N CYS A 94 -33.16 16.09 24.06
CA CYS A 94 -33.12 16.38 25.46
C CYS A 94 -31.78 16.97 25.90
N HIS A 95 -31.81 17.77 26.95
CA HIS A 95 -30.62 18.31 27.60
C HIS A 95 -30.40 17.60 28.94
N PHE A 96 -29.27 16.89 29.06
CA PHE A 96 -28.92 16.21 30.32
C PHE A 96 -28.01 17.10 31.16
N ALA A 97 -28.40 17.35 32.43
CA ALA A 97 -27.56 18.10 33.36
C ALA A 97 -26.33 17.34 33.81
N ARG A 98 -26.40 16.01 33.83
CA ARG A 98 -25.29 15.09 34.13
C ARG A 98 -25.25 13.94 33.16
N ALA A 99 -24.08 13.36 32.98
CA ALA A 99 -23.90 12.17 32.13
C ALA A 99 -24.81 11.03 32.61
N PRO A 100 -25.68 10.47 31.76
CA PRO A 100 -26.44 9.27 32.10
C PRO A 100 -25.50 8.09 32.37
N ASP A 101 -25.93 7.24 33.33
CA ASP A 101 -25.20 6.03 33.71
C ASP A 101 -26.00 4.79 33.32
N LEU A 102 -25.48 4.05 32.38
CA LEU A 102 -26.04 2.82 31.85
C LEU A 102 -25.05 1.64 32.08
N PHE A 103 -24.08 1.79 32.99
CA PHE A 103 -23.06 0.80 33.25
C PHE A 103 -23.67 -0.57 33.59
N GLY A 104 -23.33 -1.60 32.80
CA GLY A 104 -23.81 -2.98 32.98
C GLY A 104 -25.34 -3.13 32.90
N ALA A 105 -26.08 -2.13 32.40
CA ALA A 105 -27.53 -2.21 32.26
C ALA A 105 -27.95 -3.16 31.11
N GLY A 106 -29.11 -3.82 31.32
CA GLY A 106 -29.81 -4.56 30.25
C GLY A 106 -30.95 -3.71 29.70
N LEU A 107 -30.89 -3.35 28.42
CA LEU A 107 -31.81 -2.40 27.78
C LEU A 107 -32.33 -3.00 26.47
N ARG A 108 -33.57 -2.65 26.09
CA ARG A 108 -34.18 -3.18 24.89
C ARG A 108 -33.89 -2.33 23.63
N HIS A 109 -34.09 -1.03 23.73
CA HIS A 109 -33.82 -0.08 22.67
C HIS A 109 -33.58 1.30 23.29
N VAL A 110 -32.53 1.98 22.84
CA VAL A 110 -32.19 3.32 23.39
C VAL A 110 -31.98 4.30 22.25
N ASP A 111 -32.73 5.37 22.24
CA ASP A 111 -32.58 6.47 21.30
C ASP A 111 -32.46 7.81 22.07
N LEU A 112 -31.27 8.38 22.04
CA LEU A 112 -30.93 9.67 22.62
C LEU A 112 -30.66 10.72 21.54
N SER A 113 -31.08 10.49 20.30
CA SER A 113 -30.75 11.34 19.16
C SER A 113 -31.06 12.81 19.39
N ARG A 114 -30.20 13.68 18.79
CA ARG A 114 -30.28 15.15 18.91
C ARG A 114 -30.16 15.72 20.31
N SER A 115 -29.73 14.92 21.29
CA SER A 115 -29.61 15.35 22.70
C SER A 115 -28.22 15.93 23.00
N HIS A 116 -28.19 16.77 24.02
CA HIS A 116 -26.96 17.29 24.63
C HIS A 116 -26.64 16.48 25.89
N LEU A 117 -25.44 15.87 25.93
CA LEU A 117 -25.00 15.06 27.07
C LEU A 117 -23.60 15.51 27.51
N PRO A 118 -23.37 15.71 28.82
CA PRO A 118 -22.03 15.97 29.35
C PRO A 118 -21.05 14.79 29.17
N GLY A 119 -21.55 13.61 28.75
CA GLY A 119 -20.86 12.37 28.50
C GLY A 119 -21.84 11.21 28.56
N LEU A 120 -21.34 9.98 28.40
CA LEU A 120 -22.14 8.76 28.53
C LEU A 120 -21.30 7.66 29.19
N GLU A 121 -21.80 7.12 30.30
CA GLU A 121 -21.26 5.94 30.96
C GLU A 121 -22.13 4.73 30.59
N ALA A 122 -21.64 3.89 29.68
CA ALA A 122 -22.38 2.74 29.17
C ALA A 122 -21.42 1.53 28.91
N ALA A 123 -20.37 1.44 29.73
CA ALA A 123 -19.53 0.26 29.68
C ALA A 123 -20.31 -0.99 30.07
N ASP A 124 -20.04 -2.11 29.40
CA ASP A 124 -20.71 -3.40 29.60
C ASP A 124 -22.25 -3.36 29.48
N VAL A 125 -22.81 -2.31 28.85
CA VAL A 125 -24.26 -2.23 28.60
C VAL A 125 -24.68 -3.30 27.58
N ARG A 126 -25.85 -3.91 27.79
CA ARG A 126 -26.46 -4.83 26.82
C ARG A 126 -27.72 -4.19 26.24
N VAL A 127 -27.76 -4.01 24.92
CA VAL A 127 -28.91 -3.45 24.21
C VAL A 127 -29.43 -4.47 23.21
N GLU A 128 -30.63 -5.01 23.43
CA GLU A 128 -31.24 -6.00 22.52
C GLU A 128 -31.60 -5.45 21.14
N GLY A 129 -31.69 -4.15 20.98
CA GLY A 129 -31.92 -3.46 19.69
C GLY A 129 -30.79 -2.53 19.31
N ALA A 130 -31.15 -1.36 18.78
CA ALA A 130 -30.19 -0.33 18.41
C ALA A 130 -29.93 0.65 19.57
N LEU A 131 -28.68 1.11 19.67
CA LEU A 131 -28.29 2.26 20.47
C LEU A 131 -28.05 3.47 19.54
N ARG A 132 -28.86 4.52 19.69
CA ARG A 132 -28.82 5.69 18.81
C ARG A 132 -28.40 6.95 19.56
N LEU A 133 -27.31 7.54 19.07
CA LEU A 133 -26.76 8.82 19.50
C LEU A 133 -26.64 9.78 18.29
N THR A 134 -27.50 9.59 17.29
CA THR A 134 -27.45 10.35 16.02
C THR A 134 -27.59 11.85 16.30
N ALA A 135 -26.69 12.66 15.72
CA ALA A 135 -26.68 14.12 15.84
C ALA A 135 -26.66 14.63 17.29
N CYS A 136 -26.16 13.85 18.23
CA CYS A 136 -25.96 14.28 19.62
C CYS A 136 -24.77 15.24 19.73
N HIS A 137 -24.77 15.99 20.82
CA HIS A 137 -23.67 16.82 21.26
C HIS A 137 -23.16 16.32 22.61
N LEU A 138 -22.00 15.68 22.63
CA LEU A 138 -21.36 15.14 23.84
C LEU A 138 -20.14 15.99 24.19
N THR A 139 -20.14 16.60 25.38
CA THR A 139 -19.04 17.48 25.83
C THR A 139 -17.99 16.77 26.68
N GLY A 140 -18.12 15.45 26.88
CA GLY A 140 -17.20 14.63 27.64
C GLY A 140 -17.07 13.23 27.05
N ALA A 141 -16.42 12.35 27.81
CA ALA A 141 -16.14 10.99 27.39
C ALA A 141 -17.41 10.16 27.13
N THR A 142 -17.36 9.34 26.08
CA THR A 142 -18.41 8.37 25.77
C THR A 142 -17.81 6.97 25.95
N ARG A 143 -18.20 6.28 27.03
CA ARG A 143 -17.68 4.98 27.42
C ARG A 143 -18.65 3.87 27.06
N LEU A 144 -18.31 3.05 26.10
CA LEU A 144 -19.05 1.90 25.58
C LEU A 144 -18.14 0.65 25.52
N GLY A 145 -17.07 0.63 26.32
CA GLY A 145 -16.17 -0.53 26.38
C GLY A 145 -16.94 -1.76 26.84
N GLY A 146 -16.74 -2.90 26.18
CA GLY A 146 -17.46 -4.15 26.47
C GLY A 146 -18.94 -4.17 26.12
N ALA A 147 -19.51 -3.08 25.59
CA ALA A 147 -20.93 -2.99 25.25
C ALA A 147 -21.36 -4.07 24.25
N GLU A 148 -22.55 -4.64 24.46
CA GLU A 148 -23.18 -5.60 23.56
C GLU A 148 -24.45 -4.97 22.96
N VAL A 149 -24.42 -4.64 21.66
CA VAL A 149 -25.55 -4.09 20.91
C VAL A 149 -25.96 -5.10 19.85
N THR A 150 -27.13 -5.71 19.94
CA THR A 150 -27.53 -6.79 19.02
C THR A 150 -27.83 -6.31 17.60
N SER A 151 -28.20 -5.04 17.43
CA SER A 151 -28.37 -4.39 16.14
C SER A 151 -27.25 -3.37 15.88
N SER A 152 -27.57 -2.16 15.46
CA SER A 152 -26.61 -1.13 15.09
C SER A 152 -26.34 -0.12 16.19
N LEU A 153 -25.11 0.38 16.26
CA LEU A 153 -24.72 1.54 17.05
C LEU A 153 -24.59 2.76 16.13
N HIS A 154 -25.40 3.79 16.41
CA HIS A 154 -25.44 5.02 15.61
C HIS A 154 -24.81 6.20 16.37
N LEU A 155 -23.76 6.76 15.81
CA LEU A 155 -23.05 7.98 16.20
C LEU A 155 -22.96 8.96 15.02
N ASP A 156 -23.79 8.78 13.98
CA ASP A 156 -23.74 9.61 12.78
C ASP A 156 -24.07 11.07 13.10
N ARG A 157 -23.31 11.99 12.46
CA ARG A 157 -23.44 13.45 12.67
C ARG A 157 -23.30 13.91 14.11
N THR A 158 -22.80 13.06 15.00
CA THR A 158 -22.59 13.39 16.41
C THR A 158 -21.32 14.22 16.57
N THR A 159 -21.35 15.20 17.45
CA THR A 159 -20.16 15.96 17.88
C THR A 159 -19.75 15.51 19.28
N VAL A 160 -18.51 15.04 19.42
CA VAL A 160 -17.96 14.59 20.71
C VAL A 160 -16.66 15.34 20.98
N THR A 161 -16.59 16.05 22.12
CA THR A 161 -15.35 16.76 22.53
C THR A 161 -14.51 15.98 23.55
N GLY A 162 -14.81 14.71 23.74
CA GLY A 162 -14.04 13.78 24.56
C GLY A 162 -13.76 12.47 23.83
N PRO A 163 -12.99 11.56 24.42
CA PRO A 163 -12.72 10.27 23.82
C PRO A 163 -13.98 9.39 23.72
N VAL A 164 -14.12 8.70 22.59
CA VAL A 164 -15.11 7.64 22.40
C VAL A 164 -14.41 6.29 22.55
N CYS A 165 -14.84 5.48 23.53
CA CYS A 165 -14.27 4.15 23.79
C CYS A 165 -15.30 3.07 23.52
N LEU A 166 -15.00 2.19 22.54
CA LEU A 166 -15.76 1.01 22.13
C LEU A 166 -14.95 -0.28 22.34
N ASP A 167 -13.84 -0.22 23.09
CA ASP A 167 -12.92 -1.34 23.21
C ASP A 167 -13.61 -2.61 23.69
N GLY A 168 -13.42 -3.71 22.95
CA GLY A 168 -14.03 -5.00 23.25
C GLY A 168 -15.55 -5.07 23.02
N ALA A 169 -16.18 -4.02 22.51
CA ALA A 169 -17.62 -4.02 22.24
C ALA A 169 -18.01 -5.03 21.14
N ARG A 170 -19.25 -5.52 21.18
CA ARG A 170 -19.87 -6.36 20.18
C ARG A 170 -21.09 -5.68 19.58
N ILE A 171 -21.06 -5.41 18.29
CA ILE A 171 -22.14 -4.79 17.54
C ILE A 171 -22.62 -5.81 16.49
N GLY A 172 -23.88 -6.22 16.60
CA GLY A 172 -24.42 -7.31 15.77
C GLY A 172 -24.54 -6.93 14.30
N ASP A 173 -24.87 -5.67 14.00
CA ASP A 173 -25.03 -5.18 12.64
C ASP A 173 -24.01 -4.07 12.33
N ALA A 174 -24.38 -2.81 12.25
CA ALA A 174 -23.50 -1.74 11.79
C ALA A 174 -23.01 -0.78 12.89
N LEU A 175 -21.77 -0.34 12.79
CA LEU A 175 -21.25 0.84 13.47
C LEU A 175 -21.33 2.03 12.52
N VAL A 176 -22.19 3.01 12.83
CA VAL A 176 -22.39 4.19 11.98
C VAL A 176 -21.81 5.43 12.66
N VAL A 177 -20.73 5.97 12.10
CA VAL A 177 -20.06 7.21 12.54
C VAL A 177 -19.98 8.24 11.40
N LYS A 178 -20.85 8.11 10.40
CA LYS A 178 -20.87 8.97 9.20
C LYS A 178 -21.04 10.44 9.57
N GLY A 179 -20.14 11.29 9.08
CA GLY A 179 -20.19 12.74 9.31
C GLY A 179 -20.07 13.14 10.78
N ALA A 180 -19.62 12.24 11.65
CA ALA A 180 -19.36 12.56 13.05
C ALA A 180 -18.12 13.45 13.17
N ARG A 181 -18.11 14.31 14.21
CA ARG A 181 -16.96 15.14 14.59
C ARG A 181 -16.47 14.70 15.96
N LEU A 182 -15.27 14.10 16.00
CA LEU A 182 -14.70 13.51 17.20
C LEU A 182 -13.42 14.25 17.58
N SER A 183 -13.33 14.74 18.79
CA SER A 183 -12.14 15.44 19.28
C SER A 183 -11.60 14.78 20.54
N GLY A 184 -10.54 13.99 20.36
CA GLY A 184 -9.77 13.39 21.45
C GLY A 184 -8.58 14.24 21.90
N GLY A 185 -8.44 15.47 21.39
CA GLY A 185 -7.28 16.31 21.61
C GLY A 185 -6.00 15.64 21.10
N ASP A 186 -4.96 15.67 21.89
CA ASP A 186 -3.69 15.00 21.57
C ASP A 186 -3.69 13.47 21.83
N GLY A 187 -4.84 12.90 22.13
CA GLY A 187 -5.01 11.48 22.45
C GLY A 187 -5.72 10.68 21.35
N VAL A 188 -6.62 9.84 21.79
CA VAL A 188 -7.47 8.99 20.97
C VAL A 188 -8.84 9.65 20.81
N ALA A 189 -9.28 9.88 19.56
CA ALA A 189 -10.61 10.41 19.28
C ALA A 189 -11.68 9.32 19.38
N LEU A 190 -11.39 8.15 18.78
CA LEU A 190 -12.22 6.94 18.89
C LEU A 190 -11.33 5.73 19.03
N SER A 191 -11.60 4.92 20.05
CA SER A 191 -11.00 3.60 20.23
C SER A 191 -12.07 2.52 20.02
N ALA A 192 -11.78 1.59 19.12
CA ALA A 192 -12.55 0.38 18.89
C ALA A 192 -11.59 -0.83 18.86
N ALA A 193 -10.63 -0.86 19.80
CA ALA A 193 -9.67 -1.93 19.89
C ALA A 193 -10.36 -3.25 20.24
N ASN A 194 -10.03 -4.33 19.49
CA ASN A 194 -10.63 -5.65 19.67
C ASN A 194 -12.16 -5.70 19.60
N THR A 195 -12.79 -4.69 19.03
CA THR A 195 -14.23 -4.61 18.81
C THR A 195 -14.66 -5.56 17.70
N SER A 196 -15.87 -6.07 17.74
CA SER A 196 -16.47 -6.91 16.70
C SER A 196 -17.74 -6.26 16.17
N VAL A 197 -17.81 -6.07 14.84
CA VAL A 197 -18.97 -5.53 14.12
C VAL A 197 -19.41 -6.58 13.11
N GLY A 198 -20.61 -7.13 13.27
CA GLY A 198 -21.13 -8.20 12.41
C GLY A 198 -21.40 -7.76 10.98
N GLY A 199 -21.91 -6.53 10.80
CA GLY A 199 -22.07 -5.88 9.51
C GLY A 199 -20.89 -5.00 9.13
N GLY A 200 -21.18 -3.78 8.68
CA GLY A 200 -20.17 -2.81 8.23
C GLY A 200 -19.88 -1.69 9.21
N VAL A 201 -18.76 -1.02 9.00
CA VAL A 201 -18.44 0.26 9.65
C VAL A 201 -18.64 1.38 8.63
N VAL A 202 -19.56 2.30 8.90
CA VAL A 202 -19.91 3.42 8.03
C VAL A 202 -19.36 4.71 8.61
N GLY A 203 -18.17 5.10 8.19
CA GLY A 203 -17.46 6.30 8.65
C GLY A 203 -17.15 7.31 7.54
N ALA A 204 -17.96 7.33 6.47
CA ALA A 204 -17.80 8.34 5.43
C ALA A 204 -17.92 9.75 6.01
N ASP A 205 -17.06 10.67 5.51
CA ASP A 205 -17.01 12.07 5.97
C ASP A 205 -16.76 12.24 7.49
N LEU A 206 -16.19 11.24 8.15
CA LEU A 206 -15.78 11.32 9.55
C LEU A 206 -14.69 12.38 9.71
N ASP A 207 -14.86 13.30 10.68
CA ASP A 207 -13.84 14.28 11.05
C ASP A 207 -13.33 13.96 12.47
N ALA A 208 -12.07 13.50 12.55
CA ALA A 208 -11.49 13.05 13.82
C ALA A 208 -10.17 13.79 14.12
N HIS A 209 -10.17 14.53 15.22
CA HIS A 209 -8.98 15.17 15.79
C HIS A 209 -8.44 14.30 16.94
N GLY A 210 -7.38 13.55 16.65
CA GLY A 210 -6.82 12.49 17.48
C GLY A 210 -6.76 11.17 16.73
N THR A 211 -6.20 10.14 17.35
CA THR A 211 -6.06 8.82 16.74
C THR A 211 -7.41 8.11 16.59
N LEU A 212 -7.70 7.62 15.40
CA LEU A 212 -8.72 6.60 15.17
C LEU A 212 -8.07 5.22 15.38
N LEU A 213 -8.31 4.61 16.56
CA LEU A 213 -7.69 3.36 16.99
C LEU A 213 -8.61 2.16 16.71
N LEU A 214 -8.27 1.38 15.67
CA LEU A 214 -9.03 0.22 15.20
C LEU A 214 -8.20 -1.07 15.30
N THR A 215 -7.24 -1.12 16.23
CA THR A 215 -6.34 -2.27 16.38
C THR A 215 -7.12 -3.53 16.77
N GLY A 216 -6.98 -4.60 15.99
CA GLY A 216 -7.69 -5.86 16.24
C GLY A 216 -9.21 -5.82 15.98
N LEU A 217 -9.74 -4.72 15.41
CA LEU A 217 -11.16 -4.63 15.02
C LEU A 217 -11.49 -5.72 13.98
N ARG A 218 -12.65 -6.36 14.16
CA ARG A 218 -13.22 -7.34 13.22
C ARG A 218 -14.49 -6.78 12.61
N VAL A 219 -14.56 -6.74 11.28
CA VAL A 219 -15.72 -6.24 10.52
C VAL A 219 -16.21 -7.32 9.57
N GLY A 220 -17.46 -7.74 9.75
CA GLY A 220 -18.09 -8.75 8.89
C GLY A 220 -18.41 -8.26 7.49
N GLY A 221 -18.62 -6.95 7.31
CA GLY A 221 -18.86 -6.29 6.04
C GLY A 221 -17.68 -5.43 5.58
N THR A 222 -18.00 -4.22 5.14
CA THR A 222 -17.08 -3.20 4.62
C THR A 222 -16.72 -2.18 5.71
N LEU A 223 -15.45 -1.75 5.74
CA LEU A 223 -15.01 -0.56 6.46
C LEU A 223 -14.96 0.62 5.48
N ASN A 224 -15.88 1.57 5.63
CA ASN A 224 -15.95 2.76 4.79
C ASN A 224 -15.48 4.01 5.56
N LEU A 225 -14.40 4.63 5.08
CA LEU A 225 -13.82 5.90 5.57
C LEU A 225 -13.65 6.90 4.41
N GLU A 226 -14.51 6.82 3.37
CA GLU A 226 -14.46 7.71 2.22
C GLU A 226 -14.64 9.17 2.64
N GLY A 227 -13.78 10.05 2.12
CA GLY A 227 -13.82 11.48 2.43
C GLY A 227 -13.47 11.84 3.87
N ALA A 228 -13.12 10.88 4.72
CA ALA A 228 -12.81 11.15 6.11
C ALA A 228 -11.60 12.08 6.27
N HIS A 229 -11.63 12.91 7.30
CA HIS A 229 -10.52 13.77 7.72
C HIS A 229 -10.00 13.33 9.08
N LEU A 230 -8.74 12.89 9.15
CA LEU A 230 -8.12 12.34 10.34
C LEU A 230 -6.87 13.16 10.69
N ALA A 231 -6.88 13.89 11.79
CA ALA A 231 -5.81 14.78 12.18
C ALA A 231 -5.10 14.30 13.47
N ARG A 232 -3.87 13.79 13.31
CA ARG A 232 -2.94 13.44 14.39
C ARG A 232 -1.50 13.69 13.96
N PRO A 233 -1.08 14.96 13.80
CA PRO A 233 0.28 15.29 13.36
C PRO A 233 1.34 14.64 14.25
N GLY A 234 2.33 14.01 13.62
CA GLY A 234 3.44 13.33 14.31
C GLY A 234 3.08 12.00 14.99
N GLY A 235 1.84 11.53 14.86
CA GLY A 235 1.36 10.26 15.38
C GLY A 235 0.62 9.41 14.35
N ALA A 236 -0.11 8.40 14.81
CA ALA A 236 -0.98 7.62 13.94
C ALA A 236 -2.36 8.28 13.86
N ALA A 237 -2.73 8.81 12.71
CA ALA A 237 -4.08 9.32 12.46
C ALA A 237 -5.07 8.15 12.37
N LEU A 238 -4.69 7.06 11.70
CA LEU A 238 -5.40 5.78 11.67
C LEU A 238 -4.49 4.65 12.13
N ALA A 239 -4.83 4.01 13.25
CA ALA A 239 -4.11 2.86 13.78
C ALA A 239 -4.97 1.59 13.68
N ALA A 240 -4.88 0.90 12.54
CA ALA A 240 -5.65 -0.29 12.21
C ALA A 240 -4.75 -1.53 12.07
N ALA A 241 -3.82 -1.72 13.01
CA ALA A 241 -2.99 -2.92 13.03
C ALA A 241 -3.82 -4.17 13.35
N VAL A 242 -3.51 -5.30 12.69
CA VAL A 242 -4.20 -6.59 12.91
C VAL A 242 -5.73 -6.49 12.68
N LEU A 243 -6.17 -5.51 11.91
CA LEU A 243 -7.55 -5.35 11.47
C LEU A 243 -7.97 -6.55 10.62
N ALA A 244 -9.21 -7.02 10.80
CA ALA A 244 -9.81 -8.05 9.95
C ALA A 244 -11.14 -7.54 9.36
N VAL A 245 -11.20 -7.41 8.03
CA VAL A 245 -12.38 -6.99 7.29
C VAL A 245 -12.71 -8.07 6.26
N ASN A 246 -13.94 -8.57 6.28
CA ASN A 246 -14.32 -9.65 5.35
C ASN A 246 -14.49 -9.17 3.91
N LEU A 247 -14.92 -7.94 3.70
CA LEU A 247 -15.09 -7.31 2.40
C LEU A 247 -14.03 -6.22 2.16
N ASP A 248 -14.45 -5.03 1.80
CA ASP A 248 -13.58 -3.95 1.36
C ASP A 248 -13.20 -2.98 2.49
N VAL A 249 -12.05 -2.34 2.33
CA VAL A 249 -11.66 -1.13 3.07
C VAL A 249 -11.64 0.03 2.08
N LEU A 250 -12.55 0.99 2.26
CA LEU A 250 -12.72 2.13 1.37
C LEU A 250 -12.22 3.40 2.07
N CYS A 251 -11.15 3.99 1.55
CA CYS A 251 -10.53 5.23 2.03
C CYS A 251 -10.35 6.23 0.88
N ASN A 252 -11.27 6.23 -0.12
CA ASN A 252 -11.21 7.15 -1.25
C ASN A 252 -11.31 8.60 -0.78
N GLY A 253 -10.41 9.45 -1.26
CA GLY A 253 -10.39 10.84 -0.86
C GLY A 253 -10.08 11.11 0.62
N LEU A 254 -9.63 10.10 1.36
CA LEU A 254 -9.18 10.24 2.76
C LEU A 254 -8.13 11.35 2.87
N ARG A 255 -8.28 12.21 3.88
CA ARG A 255 -7.27 13.21 4.24
C ARG A 255 -6.73 12.87 5.62
N ALA A 256 -5.44 12.55 5.71
CA ALA A 256 -4.82 12.21 6.98
C ALA A 256 -3.58 13.08 7.24
N GLU A 257 -3.56 13.71 8.40
CA GLU A 257 -2.38 14.37 8.98
C GLU A 257 -1.81 13.45 10.07
N GLY A 258 -0.85 12.59 9.69
CA GLY A 258 -0.31 11.51 10.50
C GLY A 258 -0.26 10.19 9.75
N GLU A 259 0.20 9.13 10.41
CA GLU A 259 0.34 7.80 9.82
C GLU A 259 -1.02 7.11 9.62
N VAL A 260 -1.20 6.50 8.44
CA VAL A 260 -2.29 5.56 8.15
C VAL A 260 -1.72 4.14 8.16
N ARG A 261 -2.08 3.34 9.19
CA ARG A 261 -1.47 2.05 9.47
C ARG A 261 -2.44 0.89 9.36
N PHE A 262 -2.14 -0.07 8.49
CA PHE A 262 -2.83 -1.36 8.31
C PHE A 262 -1.86 -2.54 8.47
N THR A 263 -0.89 -2.45 9.37
CA THR A 263 0.15 -3.47 9.53
C THR A 263 -0.46 -4.81 9.94
N ARG A 264 -0.09 -5.89 9.23
CA ARG A 264 -0.58 -7.26 9.46
C ARG A 264 -2.11 -7.40 9.44
N SER A 265 -2.81 -6.51 8.76
CA SER A 265 -4.26 -6.56 8.58
C SER A 265 -4.63 -7.61 7.52
N ARG A 266 -5.85 -8.14 7.62
CA ARG A 266 -6.47 -9.03 6.64
C ARG A 266 -7.71 -8.37 6.06
N ILE A 267 -7.70 -8.14 4.77
CA ILE A 267 -8.80 -7.53 4.01
C ILE A 267 -9.22 -8.56 2.97
N GLY A 268 -10.44 -9.06 3.05
CA GLY A 268 -10.95 -10.09 2.16
C GLY A 268 -11.17 -9.60 0.73
N GLY A 269 -11.60 -8.36 0.57
CA GLY A 269 -11.79 -7.67 -0.70
C GLY A 269 -10.62 -6.74 -1.05
N ARG A 270 -10.95 -5.53 -1.53
CA ARG A 270 -9.98 -4.51 -1.92
C ARG A 270 -9.68 -3.51 -0.79
N LEU A 271 -8.49 -2.93 -0.86
CA LEU A 271 -8.13 -1.71 -0.13
C LEU A 271 -8.07 -0.56 -1.13
N SER A 272 -8.97 0.42 -0.99
CA SER A 272 -8.98 1.61 -1.85
C SER A 272 -8.48 2.84 -1.10
N LEU A 273 -7.48 3.52 -1.68
CA LEU A 273 -6.86 4.77 -1.24
C LEU A 273 -6.87 5.79 -2.39
N GLU A 274 -7.81 5.65 -3.35
CA GLU A 274 -7.88 6.50 -4.53
C GLU A 274 -8.09 7.96 -4.15
N GLY A 275 -7.24 8.84 -4.70
CA GLY A 275 -7.29 10.29 -4.41
C GLY A 275 -6.99 10.65 -2.95
N ALA A 276 -6.55 9.71 -2.12
CA ALA A 276 -6.23 9.97 -0.72
C ALA A 276 -5.00 10.88 -0.59
N ARG A 277 -4.97 11.65 0.49
CA ARG A 277 -3.86 12.55 0.83
C ARG A 277 -3.39 12.27 2.24
N VAL A 278 -2.14 11.85 2.38
CA VAL A 278 -1.56 11.47 3.68
C VAL A 278 -0.26 12.22 3.91
N THR A 279 -0.21 13.04 4.94
CA THR A 279 0.96 13.84 5.30
C THR A 279 1.53 13.37 6.62
N ASN A 280 2.75 12.80 6.58
CA ASN A 280 3.52 12.43 7.77
C ASN A 280 5.02 12.57 7.46
N ARG A 281 5.47 13.81 7.38
CA ARG A 281 6.83 14.17 6.92
C ARG A 281 7.91 13.48 7.77
N GLY A 282 8.93 12.95 7.09
CA GLY A 282 10.08 12.30 7.73
C GLY A 282 9.80 10.91 8.32
N GLN A 283 8.57 10.41 8.24
CA GLN A 283 8.13 9.11 8.74
C GLN A 283 7.30 8.34 7.69
N ALA A 284 6.73 7.20 8.08
CA ALA A 284 5.80 6.49 7.20
C ALA A 284 4.45 7.24 7.15
N ALA A 285 3.98 7.56 5.94
CA ALA A 285 2.64 8.09 5.72
C ALA A 285 1.62 6.95 5.65
N VAL A 286 1.90 5.91 4.84
CA VAL A 286 1.04 4.72 4.71
C VAL A 286 1.85 3.48 5.03
N ARG A 287 1.34 2.62 5.93
CA ARG A 287 2.02 1.38 6.32
C ARG A 287 1.10 0.17 6.18
N LEU A 288 1.45 -0.71 5.25
CA LEU A 288 0.78 -1.97 4.93
C LEU A 288 1.70 -3.19 5.20
N GLY A 289 2.75 -3.02 6.01
CA GLY A 289 3.73 -4.08 6.25
C GLY A 289 3.08 -5.38 6.71
N GLY A 290 3.29 -6.48 5.94
CA GLY A 290 2.71 -7.79 6.21
C GLY A 290 1.18 -7.86 6.12
N ALA A 291 0.52 -6.88 5.51
CA ALA A 291 -0.91 -6.94 5.24
C ALA A 291 -1.24 -7.97 4.14
N VAL A 292 -2.41 -8.59 4.25
CA VAL A 292 -2.96 -9.52 3.26
C VAL A 292 -4.24 -8.92 2.69
N VAL A 293 -4.27 -8.69 1.37
CA VAL A 293 -5.40 -8.13 0.64
C VAL A 293 -5.88 -9.14 -0.39
N GLY A 294 -7.14 -9.56 -0.29
CA GLY A 294 -7.72 -10.64 -1.09
C GLY A 294 -8.05 -10.25 -2.54
N ALA A 295 -8.14 -8.95 -2.84
CA ALA A 295 -8.32 -8.45 -4.19
C ALA A 295 -7.17 -7.50 -4.56
N GLU A 296 -7.42 -6.23 -4.68
CA GLU A 296 -6.45 -5.24 -5.13
C GLU A 296 -6.17 -4.16 -4.07
N VAL A 297 -5.04 -3.50 -4.20
CA VAL A 297 -4.77 -2.21 -3.55
C VAL A 297 -4.86 -1.13 -4.61
N ALA A 298 -5.99 -0.40 -4.61
CA ALA A 298 -6.25 0.70 -5.51
C ALA A 298 -5.79 2.02 -4.86
N ALA A 299 -4.74 2.63 -5.40
CA ALA A 299 -4.14 3.85 -4.87
C ALA A 299 -3.81 4.83 -6.01
N ALA A 300 -4.69 4.90 -7.02
CA ALA A 300 -4.61 5.89 -8.08
C ALA A 300 -4.74 7.31 -7.50
N ASP A 301 -3.98 8.25 -8.03
CA ASP A 301 -3.89 9.67 -7.56
C ASP A 301 -3.60 9.79 -6.04
N LEU A 302 -3.01 8.77 -5.41
CA LEU A 302 -2.56 8.84 -4.02
C LEU A 302 -1.46 9.89 -3.87
N ARG A 303 -1.58 10.78 -2.89
CA ARG A 303 -0.57 11.79 -2.59
C ARG A 303 -0.03 11.62 -1.18
N THR A 304 1.28 11.40 -1.07
CA THR A 304 1.90 11.22 0.24
C THR A 304 3.10 12.13 0.44
N GLU A 305 3.17 12.73 1.63
CA GLU A 305 4.38 13.33 2.19
C GLU A 305 4.86 12.46 3.35
N GLY A 306 5.67 11.45 3.03
CA GLY A 306 6.12 10.38 3.89
C GLY A 306 6.18 9.05 3.16
N GLN A 307 6.83 8.05 3.76
CA GLN A 307 7.05 6.75 3.15
C GLN A 307 5.74 5.96 2.95
N VAL A 308 5.55 5.38 1.78
CA VAL A 308 4.59 4.30 1.54
C VAL A 308 5.29 2.96 1.73
N ASN A 309 4.92 2.21 2.77
CA ASN A 309 5.58 0.99 3.18
C ASN A 309 4.67 -0.23 3.01
N LEU A 310 4.98 -1.06 2.03
CA LEU A 310 4.30 -2.30 1.64
C LEU A 310 5.15 -3.55 1.94
N ARG A 311 6.16 -3.43 2.82
CA ARG A 311 7.13 -4.50 3.06
C ARG A 311 6.43 -5.81 3.47
N GLY A 312 6.66 -6.87 2.67
CA GLY A 312 6.09 -8.19 2.91
C GLY A 312 4.55 -8.24 2.80
N ALA A 313 3.92 -7.26 2.17
CA ALA A 313 2.49 -7.30 1.89
C ALA A 313 2.18 -8.33 0.81
N THR A 314 1.05 -9.02 0.93
CA THR A 314 0.54 -9.98 -0.05
C THR A 314 -0.79 -9.48 -0.61
N ILE A 315 -0.83 -9.24 -1.91
CA ILE A 315 -1.99 -8.72 -2.64
C ILE A 315 -2.36 -9.75 -3.71
N ALA A 316 -3.57 -10.29 -3.66
CA ALA A 316 -3.97 -11.32 -4.62
C ALA A 316 -4.10 -10.76 -6.05
N GLY A 317 -4.61 -9.54 -6.19
CA GLY A 317 -4.78 -8.84 -7.45
C GLY A 317 -3.68 -7.82 -7.74
N ALA A 318 -4.09 -6.63 -8.17
CA ALA A 318 -3.18 -5.56 -8.56
C ALA A 318 -2.80 -4.63 -7.40
N LEU A 319 -1.57 -4.12 -7.46
CA LEU A 319 -1.14 -2.91 -6.76
C LEU A 319 -1.15 -1.76 -7.77
N VAL A 320 -2.13 -0.87 -7.65
CA VAL A 320 -2.34 0.24 -8.59
C VAL A 320 -1.91 1.55 -7.94
N LEU A 321 -0.88 2.18 -8.51
CA LEU A 321 -0.32 3.47 -8.09
C LEU A 321 -0.35 4.48 -9.23
N THR A 322 -1.23 4.28 -10.22
CA THR A 322 -1.33 5.16 -11.38
C THR A 322 -1.54 6.62 -10.96
N ASP A 323 -0.76 7.53 -11.55
CA ASP A 323 -0.78 8.98 -11.27
C ASP A 323 -0.52 9.36 -9.79
N ALA A 324 -0.01 8.42 -8.98
CA ALA A 324 0.31 8.69 -7.59
C ALA A 324 1.52 9.64 -7.47
N ARG A 325 1.51 10.51 -6.44
CA ARG A 325 2.63 11.40 -6.10
C ARG A 325 3.15 11.07 -4.72
N LEU A 326 4.37 10.53 -4.68
CA LEU A 326 5.00 10.05 -3.45
C LEU A 326 6.24 10.88 -3.16
N SER A 327 6.38 11.35 -1.92
CA SER A 327 7.53 12.13 -1.47
C SER A 327 8.00 11.65 -0.10
N HIS A 328 9.29 11.32 0.01
CA HIS A 328 9.94 11.01 1.29
C HIS A 328 11.42 11.38 1.25
N ALA A 329 11.76 12.54 1.80
CA ALA A 329 13.14 13.02 1.85
C ALA A 329 14.06 12.07 2.63
N GLY A 330 15.19 11.71 2.03
CA GLY A 330 16.24 10.89 2.67
C GLY A 330 15.98 9.40 2.79
N GLY A 331 14.88 8.88 2.20
CA GLY A 331 14.55 7.47 2.28
C GLY A 331 13.79 6.90 1.08
N ALA A 332 13.26 5.69 1.21
CA ALA A 332 12.38 5.11 0.21
C ALA A 332 11.01 5.79 0.25
N ALA A 333 10.60 6.46 -0.84
CA ALA A 333 9.25 6.98 -0.98
C ALA A 333 8.25 5.82 -1.15
N LEU A 334 8.63 4.79 -1.93
CA LEU A 334 7.91 3.52 -2.01
C LEU A 334 8.82 2.36 -1.59
N LEU A 335 8.47 1.71 -0.48
CA LEU A 335 9.16 0.55 0.06
C LEU A 335 8.25 -0.69 -0.08
N ALA A 336 8.45 -1.46 -1.15
CA ALA A 336 7.68 -2.68 -1.43
C ALA A 336 8.58 -3.94 -1.41
N SER A 337 9.60 -3.94 -0.55
CA SER A 337 10.52 -5.07 -0.42
C SER A 337 9.77 -6.32 0.05
N GLY A 338 9.94 -7.45 -0.67
CA GLY A 338 9.25 -8.70 -0.38
C GLY A 338 7.72 -8.64 -0.55
N CYS A 339 7.20 -7.61 -1.19
CA CYS A 339 5.79 -7.52 -1.55
C CYS A 339 5.46 -8.50 -2.69
N SER A 340 4.29 -9.11 -2.66
CA SER A 340 3.78 -9.94 -3.75
C SER A 340 2.43 -9.42 -4.24
N ALA A 341 2.27 -9.29 -5.58
CA ALA A 341 0.99 -8.99 -6.22
C ALA A 341 0.95 -9.59 -7.64
N ALA A 342 -0.26 -9.80 -8.17
CA ALA A 342 -0.39 -10.25 -9.56
C ALA A 342 0.13 -9.17 -10.52
N GLN A 343 -0.21 -7.92 -10.28
CA GLN A 343 0.18 -6.81 -11.16
C GLN A 343 0.69 -5.63 -10.33
N LEU A 344 1.67 -4.91 -10.87
CA LEU A 344 2.13 -3.61 -10.38
C LEU A 344 1.89 -2.55 -11.46
N TRP A 345 1.14 -1.52 -11.16
CA TRP A 345 0.87 -0.38 -12.05
C TRP A 345 1.53 0.88 -11.49
N LEU A 346 2.51 1.41 -12.21
CA LEU A 346 3.25 2.62 -11.87
C LEU A 346 3.12 3.72 -12.92
N ASP A 347 2.27 3.53 -13.94
CA ASP A 347 2.13 4.52 -15.02
C ASP A 347 1.68 5.86 -14.46
N GLY A 348 2.36 6.96 -14.85
CA GLY A 348 2.10 8.29 -14.32
C GLY A 348 2.56 8.53 -12.87
N THR A 349 3.07 7.49 -12.17
CA THR A 349 3.56 7.66 -10.79
C THR A 349 4.77 8.60 -10.76
N GLU A 350 4.72 9.61 -9.90
CA GLU A 350 5.79 10.58 -9.68
C GLU A 350 6.39 10.40 -8.27
N LEU A 351 7.68 10.06 -8.21
CA LEU A 351 8.45 10.12 -6.97
C LEU A 351 9.13 11.49 -6.89
N VAL A 352 8.50 12.41 -6.18
CA VAL A 352 8.98 13.80 -6.06
C VAL A 352 10.30 13.85 -5.32
N GLU A 353 10.41 13.08 -4.21
CA GLU A 353 11.63 12.94 -3.41
C GLU A 353 11.75 11.50 -2.92
N GLY A 354 12.99 11.01 -2.83
CA GLY A 354 13.26 9.67 -2.34
C GLY A 354 13.46 8.65 -3.46
N HIS A 355 13.42 7.39 -3.09
CA HIS A 355 13.73 6.29 -4.00
C HIS A 355 12.66 5.19 -3.97
N LEU A 356 12.74 4.29 -4.95
CA LEU A 356 11.90 3.11 -5.08
C LEU A 356 12.64 1.85 -4.65
N SER A 357 12.10 1.07 -3.73
CA SER A 357 12.64 -0.23 -3.34
C SER A 357 11.64 -1.36 -3.62
N LEU A 358 12.01 -2.24 -4.55
CA LEU A 358 11.28 -3.47 -4.93
C LEU A 358 12.10 -4.73 -4.62
N ARG A 359 13.05 -4.67 -3.67
CA ARG A 359 13.92 -5.81 -3.34
C ARG A 359 13.10 -7.04 -2.97
N GLY A 360 13.38 -8.16 -3.65
CA GLY A 360 12.69 -9.42 -3.39
C GLY A 360 11.19 -9.40 -3.65
N ALA A 361 10.67 -8.38 -4.32
CA ALA A 361 9.26 -8.31 -4.69
C ALA A 361 8.93 -9.26 -5.85
N VAL A 362 7.69 -9.74 -5.87
CA VAL A 362 7.21 -10.73 -6.85
C VAL A 362 5.95 -10.23 -7.53
N PHE A 363 6.00 -10.06 -8.85
CA PHE A 363 4.86 -9.66 -9.66
C PHE A 363 4.73 -10.58 -10.88
N THR A 364 3.52 -10.82 -11.37
CA THR A 364 3.34 -11.47 -12.67
C THR A 364 3.59 -10.44 -13.78
N THR A 365 3.00 -9.27 -13.68
CA THR A 365 3.16 -8.16 -14.63
C THR A 365 3.56 -6.87 -13.94
N VAL A 366 4.42 -6.09 -14.59
CA VAL A 366 4.79 -4.73 -14.16
C VAL A 366 4.48 -3.75 -15.28
N HIS A 367 3.61 -2.79 -15.00
CA HIS A 367 3.26 -1.67 -15.87
C HIS A 367 4.01 -0.43 -15.38
N ALA A 368 5.05 -0.05 -16.10
CA ALA A 368 5.89 1.09 -15.77
C ALA A 368 6.55 1.66 -17.02
N ALA A 369 6.18 2.86 -17.40
CA ALA A 369 6.87 3.60 -18.45
C ALA A 369 8.31 3.97 -18.01
N PRO A 370 9.26 4.17 -18.93
CA PRO A 370 10.66 4.51 -18.57
C PRO A 370 10.78 5.77 -17.71
N GLU A 371 9.88 6.71 -17.87
CA GLU A 371 9.82 7.99 -17.20
C GLU A 371 9.44 7.86 -15.72
N THR A 372 8.69 6.82 -15.36
CA THR A 372 8.21 6.61 -13.98
C THR A 372 9.30 6.08 -13.04
N TRP A 373 10.43 5.60 -13.61
CA TRP A 373 11.53 5.12 -12.80
C TRP A 373 12.35 6.27 -12.21
N PRO A 374 12.44 6.38 -10.87
CA PRO A 374 13.16 7.47 -10.21
C PRO A 374 14.68 7.40 -10.45
N ALA A 375 15.38 8.43 -9.98
CA ALA A 375 16.83 8.51 -10.10
C ALA A 375 17.57 7.38 -9.39
N GLN A 376 17.00 6.83 -8.30
CA GLN A 376 17.55 5.70 -7.56
C GLN A 376 16.48 4.63 -7.36
N VAL A 377 16.86 3.38 -7.59
CA VAL A 377 16.02 2.20 -7.43
C VAL A 377 16.79 1.08 -6.74
N TRP A 378 16.08 0.19 -6.07
CA TRP A 378 16.62 -1.05 -5.49
C TRP A 378 15.80 -2.22 -6.02
N LEU A 379 16.39 -3.04 -6.87
CA LEU A 379 15.71 -4.08 -7.66
C LEU A 379 16.25 -5.49 -7.39
N ASP A 380 17.19 -5.65 -6.44
CA ASP A 380 17.76 -6.97 -6.15
C ASP A 380 16.66 -7.96 -5.73
N GLY A 381 16.66 -9.13 -6.36
CA GLY A 381 15.65 -10.17 -6.11
C GLY A 381 14.25 -9.87 -6.68
N LEU A 382 14.02 -8.74 -7.37
CA LEU A 382 12.75 -8.46 -8.06
C LEU A 382 12.49 -9.51 -9.14
N THR A 383 11.32 -10.14 -9.12
CA THR A 383 10.88 -11.11 -10.13
C THR A 383 9.59 -10.68 -10.80
N TYR A 384 9.52 -10.88 -12.13
CA TYR A 384 8.32 -10.62 -12.94
C TYR A 384 8.32 -11.51 -14.19
N GLN A 385 7.14 -11.75 -14.76
CA GLN A 385 7.03 -12.50 -16.00
C GLN A 385 7.04 -11.57 -17.23
N ALA A 386 6.34 -10.43 -17.15
CA ALA A 386 6.22 -9.47 -18.23
C ALA A 386 6.35 -8.02 -17.76
N LEU A 387 6.87 -7.17 -18.65
CA LEU A 387 6.98 -5.72 -18.48
C LEU A 387 6.16 -4.99 -19.55
N PHE A 388 5.37 -4.04 -19.15
CA PHE A 388 4.61 -3.17 -20.05
C PHE A 388 4.98 -1.68 -19.83
N PRO A 389 4.85 -0.85 -20.88
CA PRO A 389 4.64 -1.19 -22.28
C PRO A 389 5.80 -2.03 -22.83
N ARG A 390 5.60 -2.78 -23.94
CA ARG A 390 6.66 -3.54 -24.58
C ARG A 390 7.61 -2.58 -25.28
N LEU A 391 8.83 -2.47 -24.80
CA LEU A 391 9.84 -1.51 -25.28
C LEU A 391 11.14 -2.20 -25.62
N ALA A 392 11.95 -1.56 -26.48
CA ALA A 392 13.29 -2.02 -26.78
C ALA A 392 14.19 -2.02 -25.53
N PRO A 393 15.19 -2.92 -25.44
CA PRO A 393 16.06 -3.06 -24.27
C PRO A 393 16.74 -1.77 -23.82
N ALA A 394 17.07 -0.88 -24.78
CA ALA A 394 17.75 0.38 -24.48
C ALA A 394 17.00 1.23 -23.45
N HIS A 395 15.65 1.28 -23.52
CA HIS A 395 14.82 2.02 -22.60
C HIS A 395 14.67 1.35 -21.22
N ARG A 396 14.82 0.02 -21.16
CA ARG A 396 14.69 -0.78 -19.93
C ARG A 396 15.98 -0.95 -19.14
N LEU A 397 17.13 -0.66 -19.74
CA LEU A 397 18.45 -0.79 -19.09
C LEU A 397 18.81 0.39 -18.17
N ALA A 398 18.15 1.56 -18.34
CA ALA A 398 18.48 2.74 -17.57
C ALA A 398 18.24 2.57 -16.05
N PRO A 399 17.11 2.02 -15.58
CA PRO A 399 16.88 1.76 -14.15
C PRO A 399 17.92 0.81 -13.55
N LEU A 400 18.30 -0.26 -14.27
CA LEU A 400 19.27 -1.25 -13.79
C LEU A 400 20.67 -0.67 -13.56
N ARG A 401 21.01 0.44 -14.21
CA ARG A 401 22.27 1.15 -14.01
C ARG A 401 22.25 2.13 -12.85
N ARG A 402 21.04 2.49 -12.39
CA ARG A 402 20.80 3.41 -11.27
C ARG A 402 20.45 2.66 -9.98
N ASP A 403 20.66 1.33 -9.96
CA ASP A 403 20.43 0.52 -8.77
C ASP A 403 21.36 0.98 -7.64
N GLY A 404 20.82 1.23 -6.46
CA GLY A 404 21.56 1.69 -5.29
C GLY A 404 22.56 0.66 -4.77
N ASP A 405 22.37 -0.63 -5.09
CA ASP A 405 23.31 -1.70 -4.81
C ASP A 405 24.41 -1.81 -5.88
N GLY A 406 24.39 -0.95 -6.90
CA GLY A 406 25.34 -0.92 -8.00
C GLY A 406 25.07 -2.02 -9.04
N TYR A 407 26.04 -2.91 -9.26
CA TYR A 407 25.88 -4.00 -10.22
C TYR A 407 25.12 -5.18 -9.59
N VAL A 408 23.86 -5.34 -9.94
CA VAL A 408 22.99 -6.46 -9.53
C VAL A 408 22.78 -7.43 -10.69
N PRO A 409 23.48 -8.57 -10.73
CA PRO A 409 23.40 -9.55 -11.83
C PRO A 409 21.99 -10.09 -12.06
N HIS A 410 21.23 -10.31 -10.96
CA HIS A 410 19.88 -10.85 -11.00
C HIS A 410 18.92 -9.99 -11.83
N SER A 411 18.95 -8.66 -11.66
CA SER A 411 18.05 -7.74 -12.38
C SER A 411 18.23 -7.81 -13.90
N TYR A 412 19.48 -8.02 -14.39
CA TYR A 412 19.75 -8.21 -15.82
C TYR A 412 19.26 -9.57 -16.33
N GLU A 413 19.45 -10.65 -15.56
CA GLU A 413 18.96 -11.98 -15.96
C GLU A 413 17.44 -12.02 -15.99
N GLN A 414 16.80 -11.38 -15.03
CA GLN A 414 15.34 -11.26 -14.97
C GLN A 414 14.78 -10.52 -16.19
N LEU A 415 15.41 -9.39 -16.58
CA LEU A 415 15.03 -8.66 -17.79
C LEU A 415 15.27 -9.49 -19.06
N ALA A 416 16.41 -10.17 -19.16
CA ALA A 416 16.70 -11.06 -20.30
C ALA A 416 15.70 -12.21 -20.40
N ALA A 417 15.34 -12.83 -19.28
CA ALA A 417 14.32 -13.89 -19.22
C ALA A 417 12.94 -13.39 -19.66
N ALA A 418 12.56 -12.15 -19.33
CA ALA A 418 11.31 -11.56 -19.79
C ALA A 418 11.27 -11.43 -21.32
N TYR A 419 12.36 -10.96 -21.95
CA TYR A 419 12.44 -10.90 -23.41
C TYR A 419 12.43 -12.30 -24.07
N LEU A 420 13.07 -13.30 -23.46
CA LEU A 420 13.03 -14.68 -23.96
C LEU A 420 11.61 -15.26 -23.94
N ARG A 421 10.83 -14.99 -22.89
CA ARG A 421 9.42 -15.41 -22.82
C ARG A 421 8.56 -14.79 -23.93
N LEU A 422 8.95 -13.60 -24.41
CA LEU A 422 8.33 -12.94 -25.56
C LEU A 422 8.84 -13.47 -26.92
N GLY A 423 9.81 -14.41 -26.94
CA GLY A 423 10.46 -14.89 -28.16
C GLY A 423 11.50 -13.93 -28.75
N ASP A 424 11.80 -12.81 -28.06
CA ASP A 424 12.77 -11.81 -28.55
C ASP A 424 14.19 -12.13 -28.05
N GLU A 425 14.84 -13.09 -28.74
CA GLU A 425 16.22 -13.45 -28.44
C GLU A 425 17.22 -12.31 -28.70
N ALA A 426 16.95 -11.42 -29.67
CA ALA A 426 17.85 -10.33 -30.00
C ALA A 426 17.89 -9.30 -28.85
N ALA A 427 16.74 -8.98 -28.30
CA ALA A 427 16.62 -8.15 -27.11
C ALA A 427 17.30 -8.79 -25.89
N ALA A 428 17.09 -10.08 -25.65
CA ALA A 428 17.72 -10.80 -24.54
C ALA A 428 19.25 -10.80 -24.65
N ARG A 429 19.80 -11.02 -25.87
CA ARG A 429 21.25 -10.90 -26.14
C ARG A 429 21.78 -9.49 -25.84
N THR A 430 21.00 -8.46 -26.19
CA THR A 430 21.36 -7.05 -25.91
C THR A 430 21.45 -6.79 -24.41
N VAL A 431 20.50 -7.30 -23.62
CA VAL A 431 20.50 -7.18 -22.15
C VAL A 431 21.70 -7.91 -21.54
N ARG A 432 21.99 -9.14 -21.98
CA ARG A 432 23.15 -9.90 -21.51
C ARG A 432 24.48 -9.23 -21.86
N LEU A 433 24.58 -8.61 -23.02
CA LEU A 433 25.75 -7.80 -23.38
C LEU A 433 25.89 -6.57 -22.45
N ALA A 434 24.77 -5.89 -22.16
CA ALA A 434 24.77 -4.76 -21.21
C ALA A 434 25.18 -5.21 -19.80
N LYS A 435 24.74 -6.40 -19.33
CA LYS A 435 25.19 -7.02 -18.08
C LYS A 435 26.71 -7.14 -18.03
N GLN A 436 27.35 -7.71 -19.09
CA GLN A 436 28.79 -7.87 -19.13
C GLN A 436 29.54 -6.53 -19.14
N ARG A 437 28.99 -5.53 -19.85
CA ARG A 437 29.57 -4.18 -19.87
C ARG A 437 29.50 -3.51 -18.51
N HIS A 438 28.38 -3.63 -17.78
CA HIS A 438 28.25 -3.09 -16.43
C HIS A 438 29.17 -3.84 -15.46
N HIS A 439 29.23 -5.17 -15.52
CA HIS A 439 30.16 -5.96 -14.70
C HIS A 439 31.63 -5.56 -14.93
N ARG A 440 32.01 -5.26 -16.18
CA ARG A 440 33.36 -4.78 -16.50
C ARG A 440 33.67 -3.46 -15.78
N SER A 441 32.69 -2.55 -15.67
CA SER A 441 32.89 -1.25 -15.01
C SER A 441 33.23 -1.37 -13.52
N THR A 442 32.85 -2.47 -12.87
CA THR A 442 33.14 -2.74 -11.46
C THR A 442 34.47 -3.44 -11.21
N ARG A 443 35.16 -3.92 -12.28
CA ARG A 443 36.44 -4.65 -12.17
C ARG A 443 37.65 -3.71 -12.08
N PRO A 444 38.82 -4.18 -11.54
CA PRO A 444 40.05 -3.42 -11.50
C PRO A 444 40.56 -3.13 -12.92
N ARG A 445 41.42 -2.10 -13.06
CA ARG A 445 41.86 -1.53 -14.35
C ARG A 445 42.45 -2.57 -15.32
N SER A 446 43.24 -3.53 -14.85
CA SER A 446 43.85 -4.60 -15.68
C SER A 446 42.77 -5.51 -16.31
N ALA A 447 41.79 -5.92 -15.53
CA ALA A 447 40.68 -6.74 -16.03
C ALA A 447 39.73 -5.98 -16.97
N ARG A 448 39.67 -4.63 -16.84
CA ARG A 448 38.88 -3.77 -17.77
C ARG A 448 39.47 -3.78 -19.17
N ILE A 449 40.83 -3.69 -19.32
CA ILE A 449 41.51 -3.68 -20.60
C ILE A 449 41.16 -4.96 -21.37
N TRP A 450 41.25 -6.13 -20.73
CA TRP A 450 40.85 -7.40 -21.32
C TRP A 450 39.40 -7.43 -21.74
N GLY A 451 38.50 -6.88 -20.89
CA GLY A 451 37.09 -6.75 -21.23
C GLY A 451 36.80 -5.83 -22.41
N TYR A 452 37.59 -4.75 -22.61
CA TYR A 452 37.47 -3.89 -23.81
C TYR A 452 37.88 -4.64 -25.07
N VAL A 453 38.97 -5.44 -25.02
CA VAL A 453 39.40 -6.28 -26.13
C VAL A 453 38.31 -7.28 -26.51
N GLN A 454 37.73 -7.98 -25.55
CA GLN A 454 36.62 -8.91 -25.79
C GLN A 454 35.36 -8.23 -26.36
N ASP A 455 35.00 -7.01 -25.88
CA ASP A 455 33.85 -6.28 -26.42
C ASP A 455 34.08 -5.80 -27.85
N ALA A 456 35.30 -5.33 -28.16
CA ALA A 456 35.68 -4.85 -29.50
C ALA A 456 35.75 -6.00 -30.52
N THR A 457 36.29 -7.14 -30.12
CA THR A 457 36.52 -8.27 -31.06
C THR A 457 35.28 -9.12 -31.29
N VAL A 458 34.60 -9.55 -30.23
CA VAL A 458 33.53 -10.58 -30.29
C VAL A 458 32.25 -10.15 -29.59
N GLY A 459 32.22 -8.97 -28.91
CA GLY A 459 31.11 -8.56 -28.11
C GLY A 459 30.74 -9.60 -27.03
N TYR A 460 31.74 -10.14 -26.32
CA TYR A 460 31.58 -11.21 -25.32
C TYR A 460 30.92 -12.50 -25.87
N GLY A 461 31.04 -12.78 -27.18
CA GLY A 461 30.41 -13.92 -27.84
C GLY A 461 28.97 -13.70 -28.29
N PHE A 462 28.40 -12.51 -28.08
CA PHE A 462 27.03 -12.19 -28.49
C PHE A 462 26.94 -11.59 -29.93
N ARG A 463 28.06 -11.22 -30.55
CA ARG A 463 28.12 -10.62 -31.88
C ARG A 463 29.20 -11.29 -32.76
N PRO A 464 29.03 -12.56 -33.17
CA PRO A 464 30.07 -13.31 -33.90
C PRO A 464 30.47 -12.67 -35.23
N LEU A 465 29.54 -11.98 -35.91
CA LEU A 465 29.83 -11.28 -37.17
C LEU A 465 30.94 -10.22 -37.05
N ARG A 466 31.18 -9.66 -35.84
CA ARG A 466 32.30 -8.73 -35.64
C ARG A 466 33.66 -9.42 -35.73
N ALA A 467 33.78 -10.65 -35.20
CA ALA A 467 34.99 -11.42 -35.28
C ALA A 467 35.31 -11.76 -36.73
N THR A 468 34.32 -12.13 -37.55
CA THR A 468 34.46 -12.34 -38.97
C THR A 468 34.94 -11.08 -39.70
N GLY A 469 34.36 -9.92 -39.35
CA GLY A 469 34.83 -8.63 -39.88
C GLY A 469 36.30 -8.33 -39.56
N TRP A 470 36.74 -8.60 -38.33
CA TRP A 470 38.15 -8.45 -37.94
C TRP A 470 39.07 -9.43 -38.68
N LEU A 471 38.66 -10.71 -38.82
CA LEU A 471 39.40 -11.69 -39.59
C LEU A 471 39.55 -11.28 -41.06
N CYS A 472 38.48 -10.79 -41.70
CA CYS A 472 38.54 -10.25 -43.05
C CYS A 472 39.46 -9.03 -43.15
N ALA A 473 39.42 -8.11 -42.20
CA ALA A 473 40.30 -6.94 -42.17
C ALA A 473 41.78 -7.35 -42.03
N LEU A 474 42.09 -8.30 -41.12
CA LEU A 474 43.46 -8.82 -40.97
C LEU A 474 43.91 -9.57 -42.20
N LEU A 475 43.04 -10.37 -42.82
CA LEU A 475 43.31 -11.07 -44.06
C LEU A 475 43.67 -10.10 -45.19
N LEU A 476 42.84 -9.07 -45.42
CA LEU A 476 43.07 -8.04 -46.43
C LEU A 476 44.38 -7.29 -46.17
N THR A 477 44.65 -6.92 -44.92
CA THR A 477 45.89 -6.22 -44.55
C THR A 477 47.11 -7.11 -44.83
N GLY A 478 47.05 -8.37 -44.41
CA GLY A 478 48.12 -9.33 -44.61
C GLY A 478 48.38 -9.62 -46.11
N VAL A 479 47.31 -9.87 -46.88
CA VAL A 479 47.37 -10.11 -48.31
C VAL A 479 47.96 -8.91 -49.03
N THR A 480 47.60 -7.70 -48.70
CA THR A 480 48.14 -6.48 -49.30
C THR A 480 49.64 -6.34 -49.00
N VAL A 481 50.06 -6.51 -47.75
CA VAL A 481 51.44 -6.31 -47.32
C VAL A 481 52.36 -7.42 -47.95
N PHE A 482 51.97 -8.70 -47.83
CA PHE A 482 52.78 -9.82 -48.36
C PHE A 482 52.66 -9.99 -49.87
N GLY A 483 51.58 -9.42 -50.47
CA GLY A 483 51.49 -9.34 -51.93
C GLY A 483 52.44 -8.29 -52.51
N LEU A 484 52.66 -7.19 -51.83
CA LEU A 484 53.61 -6.15 -52.23
C LEU A 484 55.06 -6.52 -51.86
N HIS A 485 55.27 -7.30 -50.81
CA HIS A 485 56.58 -7.69 -50.29
C HIS A 485 56.61 -9.20 -50.00
N PRO A 486 56.76 -10.07 -51.03
CA PRO A 486 56.73 -11.50 -50.86
C PRO A 486 57.90 -12.02 -50.00
N PRO A 487 57.59 -12.90 -49.01
CA PRO A 487 58.62 -13.50 -48.15
C PRO A 487 59.54 -14.44 -48.96
N ARG A 488 60.75 -14.61 -48.48
CA ARG A 488 61.73 -15.52 -49.16
C ARG A 488 61.39 -16.98 -48.89
N PRO A 489 61.55 -17.87 -49.88
CA PRO A 489 61.37 -19.30 -49.66
C PRO A 489 62.40 -19.83 -48.66
N SER A 490 61.98 -20.73 -47.76
CA SER A 490 62.86 -21.35 -46.76
C SER A 490 63.92 -22.26 -47.37
N LYS A 491 63.60 -22.86 -48.53
CA LYS A 491 64.51 -23.68 -49.32
C LYS A 491 64.45 -23.23 -50.78
N LEU A 492 65.61 -22.94 -51.37
CA LEU A 492 65.72 -22.57 -52.79
C LEU A 492 65.42 -23.76 -53.65
N GLY A 493 64.38 -23.69 -54.50
CA GLY A 493 64.06 -24.72 -55.50
C GLY A 493 63.09 -25.82 -55.01
N GLU A 494 62.68 -25.85 -53.76
CA GLU A 494 61.69 -26.79 -53.20
C GLU A 494 60.58 -26.04 -52.53
N GLY A 495 59.35 -26.04 -53.04
CA GLY A 495 58.20 -25.50 -52.39
C GLY A 495 57.05 -25.10 -53.33
N PRO A 496 55.83 -24.88 -52.83
CA PRO A 496 54.70 -24.38 -53.62
C PRO A 496 54.96 -22.93 -54.08
N ASP A 497 54.34 -22.53 -55.18
CA ASP A 497 54.33 -21.11 -55.58
C ASP A 497 53.74 -20.22 -54.51
N PHE A 498 54.32 -19.05 -54.29
CA PHE A 498 53.83 -18.10 -53.26
C PHE A 498 52.48 -17.55 -53.64
N ASN A 499 51.48 -17.80 -52.76
CA ASN A 499 50.16 -17.19 -52.87
C ASN A 499 49.90 -16.38 -51.62
N PRO A 500 49.85 -15.03 -51.73
CA PRO A 500 49.67 -14.16 -50.54
C PRO A 500 48.37 -14.40 -49.75
N PHE A 501 47.28 -14.80 -50.45
CA PHE A 501 46.00 -15.09 -49.80
C PHE A 501 46.14 -16.39 -48.97
N VAL A 502 46.66 -17.46 -49.52
CA VAL A 502 46.80 -18.73 -48.82
C VAL A 502 47.84 -18.63 -47.71
N TYR A 503 48.92 -17.88 -47.90
CA TYR A 503 49.95 -17.63 -46.90
C TYR A 503 49.35 -16.91 -45.65
N VAL A 504 48.60 -15.86 -45.86
CA VAL A 504 47.98 -15.11 -44.74
C VAL A 504 46.84 -15.90 -44.07
N LEU A 505 46.12 -16.70 -44.87
CA LEU A 505 45.08 -17.59 -44.34
C LEU A 505 45.69 -18.66 -43.40
N ASP A 506 46.86 -19.21 -43.79
CA ASP A 506 47.65 -20.18 -43.03
C ASP A 506 48.17 -19.56 -41.69
N LEU A 507 48.51 -18.27 -41.68
CA LEU A 507 48.90 -17.55 -40.49
C LEU A 507 47.72 -17.28 -39.55
N LEU A 508 46.52 -17.00 -40.10
CA LEU A 508 45.35 -16.62 -39.32
C LEU A 508 44.53 -17.80 -38.78
N LEU A 509 44.56 -18.95 -39.45
CA LEU A 509 43.79 -20.15 -39.10
C LEU A 509 44.69 -21.24 -38.52
N PRO A 510 44.96 -21.25 -37.24
CA PRO A 510 45.94 -22.16 -36.62
C PRO A 510 45.53 -23.64 -36.62
N VAL A 511 44.29 -23.96 -37.03
CA VAL A 511 43.75 -25.32 -37.05
C VAL A 511 43.91 -25.96 -38.43
N VAL A 512 44.15 -25.18 -39.48
CA VAL A 512 44.28 -25.64 -40.85
C VAL A 512 45.68 -25.29 -41.34
N ASP A 513 46.45 -26.28 -41.80
CA ASP A 513 47.80 -26.11 -42.32
C ASP A 513 47.77 -26.25 -43.86
N PHE A 514 47.94 -25.13 -44.55
CA PHE A 514 48.02 -25.10 -45.99
C PHE A 514 49.48 -25.25 -46.50
N GLY A 515 50.45 -25.32 -45.56
CA GLY A 515 51.86 -25.51 -45.88
C GLY A 515 52.61 -24.25 -46.32
N GLN A 516 51.96 -23.14 -46.57
CA GLN A 516 52.57 -21.90 -47.02
C GLN A 516 53.33 -21.16 -45.89
N ALA A 517 52.83 -21.17 -44.68
CA ALA A 517 53.52 -20.54 -43.56
C ALA A 517 54.87 -21.20 -43.21
N LYS A 518 55.03 -22.48 -43.50
CA LYS A 518 56.28 -23.23 -43.29
C LYS A 518 57.24 -23.09 -44.43
N ALA A 519 56.74 -22.90 -45.68
CA ALA A 519 57.51 -22.81 -46.87
C ALA A 519 58.18 -21.44 -47.07
N PHE A 520 57.69 -20.38 -46.47
CA PHE A 520 58.18 -19.01 -46.66
C PHE A 520 58.52 -18.34 -45.33
N GLN A 521 59.69 -17.63 -45.32
CA GLN A 521 60.15 -16.87 -44.12
C GLN A 521 60.20 -15.37 -44.42
N PRO A 522 59.34 -14.57 -43.74
CA PRO A 522 59.42 -13.13 -43.87
C PRO A 522 60.65 -12.61 -43.12
N GLN A 523 61.28 -11.55 -43.64
CA GLN A 523 62.48 -10.97 -43.04
C GLN A 523 62.25 -9.59 -42.50
N GLY A 524 63.02 -9.18 -41.45
CA GLY A 524 62.93 -7.86 -40.83
C GLY A 524 61.62 -7.55 -40.19
N TRP A 525 61.05 -6.39 -40.48
CA TRP A 525 59.76 -5.93 -39.92
C TRP A 525 58.57 -6.87 -40.27
N TYR A 526 58.55 -7.48 -41.43
CA TYR A 526 57.48 -8.37 -41.90
C TYR A 526 57.41 -9.67 -41.10
N GLN A 527 58.49 -10.05 -40.42
CA GLN A 527 58.53 -11.19 -39.50
C GLN A 527 57.68 -10.88 -38.24
N TRP A 528 57.80 -9.68 -37.72
CA TRP A 528 56.95 -9.24 -36.59
C TRP A 528 55.48 -9.18 -36.98
N LEU A 529 55.17 -8.73 -38.19
CA LEU A 529 53.80 -8.72 -38.70
C LEU A 529 53.22 -10.14 -38.80
N SER A 530 54.00 -11.12 -39.26
CA SER A 530 53.55 -12.52 -39.32
C SER A 530 53.24 -13.07 -37.93
N TYR A 531 54.10 -12.81 -36.94
CA TYR A 531 53.84 -13.20 -35.54
C TYR A 531 52.59 -12.53 -34.97
N LEU A 532 52.39 -11.26 -35.27
CA LEU A 532 51.20 -10.52 -34.85
C LEU A 532 49.93 -11.11 -35.47
N LEU A 533 49.95 -11.41 -36.78
CA LEU A 533 48.81 -12.03 -37.47
C LEU A 533 48.49 -13.41 -36.90
N THR A 534 49.51 -14.22 -36.62
CA THR A 534 49.33 -15.54 -36.00
C THR A 534 48.72 -15.41 -34.58
N ALA A 535 49.27 -14.52 -33.75
CA ALA A 535 48.77 -14.30 -32.40
C ALA A 535 47.31 -13.78 -32.39
N LEU A 536 46.97 -12.81 -33.25
CA LEU A 536 45.60 -12.30 -33.39
C LEU A 536 44.65 -13.35 -33.98
N GLY A 537 45.14 -14.17 -34.94
CA GLY A 537 44.40 -15.30 -35.49
C GLY A 537 44.00 -16.31 -34.40
N TRP A 538 44.96 -16.70 -33.55
CA TRP A 538 44.69 -17.57 -32.40
C TRP A 538 43.66 -17.01 -31.46
N VAL A 539 43.77 -15.72 -31.09
CA VAL A 539 42.81 -15.04 -30.20
C VAL A 539 41.42 -15.00 -30.83
N LEU A 540 41.31 -14.68 -32.11
CA LEU A 540 40.01 -14.58 -32.78
C LEU A 540 39.41 -15.98 -33.03
N ALA A 541 40.21 -16.98 -33.45
CA ALA A 541 39.71 -18.33 -33.67
C ALA A 541 39.20 -19.00 -32.39
N THR A 542 39.95 -18.89 -31.28
CA THR A 542 39.50 -19.41 -29.98
C THR A 542 38.23 -18.71 -29.45
N THR A 543 38.09 -17.40 -29.71
CA THR A 543 36.88 -16.66 -29.32
C THR A 543 35.67 -16.98 -30.18
N VAL A 544 35.84 -17.28 -31.48
CA VAL A 544 34.76 -17.74 -32.36
C VAL A 544 34.29 -19.14 -31.96
N VAL A 545 35.21 -20.06 -31.71
CA VAL A 545 34.89 -21.44 -31.27
C VAL A 545 34.15 -21.42 -29.93
N THR A 546 34.60 -20.63 -28.94
CA THR A 546 33.91 -20.48 -27.67
C THR A 546 32.56 -19.79 -27.82
N GLY A 547 32.38 -18.90 -28.79
CA GLY A 547 31.09 -18.26 -29.13
C GLY A 547 30.08 -19.24 -29.73
N ILE A 548 30.54 -20.10 -30.65
CA ILE A 548 29.71 -21.11 -31.34
C ILE A 548 29.27 -22.21 -30.34
N THR A 549 30.19 -22.73 -29.54
CA THR A 549 29.85 -23.74 -28.50
C THR A 549 28.81 -23.22 -27.50
N ARG A 550 28.82 -21.96 -27.12
CA ARG A 550 27.79 -21.35 -26.29
C ARG A 550 26.42 -21.20 -26.97
N THR A 551 26.39 -21.16 -28.30
CA THR A 551 25.14 -21.04 -29.07
C THR A 551 24.53 -22.43 -29.33
N VAL A 552 25.33 -23.47 -29.45
CA VAL A 552 24.89 -24.84 -29.74
C VAL A 552 24.58 -25.66 -28.47
N SER A 553 25.19 -25.35 -27.33
CA SER A 553 25.00 -26.09 -26.07
C SER A 553 23.85 -25.59 -25.21
N ARG A 554 22.83 -24.93 -25.77
CA ARG A 554 21.60 -24.60 -25.07
C ARG A 554 20.44 -25.43 -25.61
N PRO A 555 19.84 -26.31 -24.72
CA PRO A 555 18.53 -26.88 -24.99
C PRO A 555 17.44 -25.82 -24.93
#